data_e598ec7c7340aca775312288cd8554f1
#
_entry.id   e598ec7c7340aca775312288cd8554f1
#
_cell.length_a   1.000
_cell.length_b   1.000
_cell.length_c   1.000
_cell.angle_alpha   90.00
_cell.angle_beta   90.00
_cell.angle_gamma   90.00
#
_symmetry.space_group_name_H-M   'P 1'
#
loop_
_entity.id
_entity.type
_entity.pdbx_description
1 polymer ?
#
loop_
_entity_poly.entity_id
_entity_poly.type
_entity_poly.pdbx_seq_one_letter_code
_entity_poly.pdbx_strand_id
1 'polypeptide(L)'
;MCPLREKVIGTVESIAEITAETLYECHAAFYTPGNMVLCVAGDVDPDRILAIAEEELLKERKPIPEVLFGEEEDLLPVARRAELNMPVASPQFLIGAKLHPAEKGPSLFRQQLTASLALRLLAGSTSPFYSRLYEDGLINRSFDADADFSTGVGTVILGGESRDPGAVFAALKEEAARVDQEGLDAKLFERMKKAGIGSALRGME
;
A
#
# COMPACT_ATOMS: atom_id res chain seq x y z
N MET A 1 -6.13 -15.91 7.71
CA MET A 1 -4.74 -15.40 7.92
C MET A 1 -4.52 -14.33 6.87
N CYS A 2 -4.15 -13.12 7.28
CA CYS A 2 -3.95 -11.99 6.36
C CYS A 2 -2.73 -12.24 5.45
N PRO A 3 -2.84 -12.10 4.13
CA PRO A 3 -1.71 -12.29 3.21
C PRO A 3 -0.50 -11.40 3.49
N LEU A 4 -0.71 -10.20 4.08
CA LEU A 4 0.36 -9.29 4.47
C LEU A 4 1.30 -9.85 5.55
N ARG A 5 0.94 -10.93 6.20
CA ARG A 5 1.75 -11.60 7.21
C ARG A 5 2.91 -12.38 6.57
N GLU A 6 2.70 -12.86 5.37
CA GLU A 6 3.68 -13.67 4.65
C GLU A 6 4.59 -12.77 3.80
N LYS A 7 5.87 -13.10 3.78
CA LYS A 7 6.83 -12.40 2.90
C LYS A 7 6.55 -12.79 1.45
N VAL A 8 6.19 -11.82 0.61
CA VAL A 8 5.94 -12.05 -0.82
C VAL A 8 7.14 -12.69 -1.51
N ILE A 9 8.36 -12.33 -1.09
CA ILE A 9 9.60 -12.91 -1.64
C ILE A 9 9.90 -14.32 -1.12
N GLY A 10 9.16 -14.79 -0.12
CA GLY A 10 9.39 -16.09 0.51
C GLY A 10 10.59 -16.13 1.47
N THR A 11 10.96 -17.34 1.86
CA THR A 11 12.17 -17.66 2.62
C THR A 11 13.07 -18.58 1.80
N VAL A 12 14.32 -18.78 2.23
CA VAL A 12 15.24 -19.71 1.54
C VAL A 12 14.64 -21.12 1.46
N GLU A 13 13.99 -21.55 2.54
CA GLU A 13 13.35 -22.85 2.64
C GLU A 13 12.16 -22.96 1.67
N SER A 14 11.24 -21.98 1.69
CA SER A 14 10.06 -22.00 0.82
C SER A 14 10.43 -21.89 -0.66
N ILE A 15 11.50 -21.14 -1.00
CA ILE A 15 11.99 -21.05 -2.38
C ILE A 15 12.59 -22.40 -2.82
N ALA A 16 13.31 -23.09 -1.93
CA ALA A 16 13.89 -24.39 -2.24
C ALA A 16 12.84 -25.49 -2.47
N GLU A 17 11.64 -25.34 -1.95
CA GLU A 17 10.50 -26.25 -2.14
C GLU A 17 9.77 -26.06 -3.48
N ILE A 18 10.05 -24.97 -4.21
CA ILE A 18 9.40 -24.71 -5.50
C ILE A 18 9.93 -25.66 -6.56
N THR A 19 9.04 -26.49 -7.09
CA THR A 19 9.34 -27.43 -8.19
C THR A 19 8.79 -26.92 -9.53
N ALA A 20 9.21 -27.54 -10.62
CA ALA A 20 8.65 -27.27 -11.94
C ALA A 20 7.14 -27.57 -11.99
N GLU A 21 6.70 -28.64 -11.31
CA GLU A 21 5.29 -28.99 -11.19
C GLU A 21 4.49 -27.86 -10.52
N THR A 22 4.98 -27.36 -9.37
CA THR A 22 4.34 -26.23 -8.66
C THR A 22 4.17 -25.01 -9.56
N LEU A 23 5.20 -24.68 -10.36
CA LEU A 23 5.14 -23.58 -11.29
C LEU A 23 4.11 -23.80 -12.41
N TYR A 24 4.05 -25.02 -12.98
CA TYR A 24 3.05 -25.34 -14.00
C TYR A 24 1.63 -25.36 -13.44
N GLU A 25 1.42 -25.85 -12.22
CA GLU A 25 0.13 -25.80 -11.54
C GLU A 25 -0.34 -24.35 -11.31
N CYS A 26 0.53 -23.49 -10.79
CA CYS A 26 0.26 -22.08 -10.62
C CYS A 26 -0.04 -21.40 -11.96
N HIS A 27 0.75 -21.68 -12.99
CA HIS A 27 0.51 -21.15 -14.32
C HIS A 27 -0.86 -21.59 -14.86
N ALA A 28 -1.19 -22.87 -14.77
CA ALA A 28 -2.46 -23.41 -15.23
C ALA A 28 -3.67 -22.86 -14.46
N ALA A 29 -3.50 -22.53 -13.17
CA ALA A 29 -4.55 -21.96 -12.35
C ALA A 29 -4.80 -20.46 -12.62
N PHE A 30 -3.74 -19.68 -12.78
CA PHE A 30 -3.85 -18.22 -12.81
C PHE A 30 -3.77 -17.60 -14.20
N TYR A 31 -3.03 -18.22 -15.15
CA TYR A 31 -2.85 -17.70 -16.51
C TYR A 31 -3.93 -18.26 -17.45
N THR A 32 -5.16 -17.83 -17.21
CA THR A 32 -6.31 -18.19 -18.05
C THR A 32 -6.99 -16.92 -18.57
N PRO A 33 -7.58 -16.91 -19.77
CA PRO A 33 -8.23 -15.72 -20.33
C PRO A 33 -9.28 -15.10 -19.43
N GLY A 34 -9.96 -15.90 -18.60
CA GLY A 34 -10.95 -15.40 -17.65
C GLY A 34 -10.37 -14.61 -16.47
N ASN A 35 -9.07 -14.79 -16.18
CA ASN A 35 -8.34 -14.15 -15.06
C ASN A 35 -7.33 -13.10 -15.55
N MET A 36 -7.31 -12.77 -16.83
CA MET A 36 -6.34 -11.84 -17.41
C MET A 36 -7.05 -10.69 -18.13
N VAL A 37 -6.36 -9.54 -18.16
CA VAL A 37 -6.77 -8.37 -18.95
C VAL A 37 -5.62 -8.00 -19.87
N LEU A 38 -5.91 -7.94 -21.18
CA LEU A 38 -4.97 -7.44 -22.17
C LEU A 38 -5.16 -5.93 -22.32
N CYS A 39 -4.12 -5.16 -22.05
CA CYS A 39 -4.10 -3.72 -22.23
C CYS A 39 -2.98 -3.36 -23.21
N VAL A 40 -3.31 -2.72 -24.33
CA VAL A 40 -2.34 -2.32 -25.36
C VAL A 40 -2.45 -0.81 -25.57
N ALA A 41 -1.32 -0.10 -25.45
CA ALA A 41 -1.25 1.33 -25.68
C ALA A 41 -0.16 1.64 -26.72
N GLY A 42 -0.47 2.50 -27.69
CA GLY A 42 0.45 2.91 -28.75
C GLY A 42 -0.29 3.20 -30.07
N ASP A 43 0.49 3.42 -31.11
CA ASP A 43 -0.04 3.55 -32.50
C ASP A 43 -0.27 2.15 -33.08
N VAL A 44 -1.39 1.54 -32.69
CA VAL A 44 -1.76 0.17 -33.08
C VAL A 44 -3.15 0.11 -33.68
N ASP A 45 -3.35 -0.85 -34.58
CA ASP A 45 -4.65 -1.19 -35.12
C ASP A 45 -5.40 -2.11 -34.15
N PRO A 46 -6.51 -1.67 -33.53
CA PRO A 46 -7.28 -2.47 -32.58
C PRO A 46 -7.81 -3.79 -33.18
N ASP A 47 -8.25 -3.78 -34.42
CA ASP A 47 -8.82 -4.98 -35.05
C ASP A 47 -7.75 -6.04 -35.28
N ARG A 48 -6.53 -5.62 -35.61
CA ARG A 48 -5.38 -6.53 -35.73
C ARG A 48 -4.99 -7.12 -34.37
N ILE A 49 -5.00 -6.31 -33.29
CA ILE A 49 -4.72 -6.80 -31.94
C ILE A 49 -5.76 -7.82 -31.49
N LEU A 50 -7.04 -7.54 -31.74
CA LEU A 50 -8.12 -8.49 -31.45
C LEU A 50 -7.96 -9.80 -32.20
N ALA A 51 -7.66 -9.74 -33.53
CA ALA A 51 -7.44 -10.95 -34.32
C ALA A 51 -6.28 -11.81 -33.80
N ILE A 52 -5.15 -11.19 -33.43
CA ILE A 52 -4.02 -11.89 -32.80
C ILE A 52 -4.42 -12.50 -31.46
N ALA A 53 -5.14 -11.74 -30.63
CA ALA A 53 -5.58 -12.24 -29.33
C ALA A 53 -6.55 -13.42 -29.46
N GLU A 54 -7.44 -13.42 -30.45
CA GLU A 54 -8.37 -14.53 -30.75
C GLU A 54 -7.64 -15.77 -31.29
N GLU A 55 -6.54 -15.58 -32.01
CA GLU A 55 -5.74 -16.68 -32.57
C GLU A 55 -4.83 -17.32 -31.50
N GLU A 56 -4.13 -16.50 -30.72
CA GLU A 56 -3.07 -16.95 -29.81
C GLU A 56 -3.54 -17.29 -28.39
N LEU A 57 -4.65 -16.66 -27.91
CA LEU A 57 -5.15 -16.91 -26.57
C LEU A 57 -5.92 -18.24 -26.49
N LEU A 58 -5.77 -18.91 -25.36
CA LEU A 58 -6.51 -20.12 -25.06
C LEU A 58 -8.02 -19.87 -25.12
N LYS A 59 -8.72 -20.66 -25.94
CA LYS A 59 -10.19 -20.55 -26.11
C LYS A 59 -10.97 -21.12 -24.93
N GLU A 60 -10.32 -21.93 -24.09
CA GLU A 60 -10.94 -22.54 -22.92
C GLU A 60 -11.03 -21.54 -21.77
N ARG A 61 -12.25 -21.17 -21.41
CA ARG A 61 -12.52 -20.36 -20.21
C ARG A 61 -12.57 -21.26 -18.99
N LYS A 62 -11.50 -21.29 -18.21
CA LYS A 62 -11.53 -21.89 -16.88
C LYS A 62 -12.17 -20.94 -15.86
N PRO A 63 -12.80 -21.48 -14.80
CA PRO A 63 -13.30 -20.66 -13.70
C PRO A 63 -12.15 -19.82 -13.14
N ILE A 64 -12.46 -18.57 -12.75
CA ILE A 64 -11.51 -17.72 -12.04
C ILE A 64 -11.29 -18.35 -10.66
N PRO A 65 -10.04 -18.56 -10.23
CA PRO A 65 -9.77 -19.10 -8.90
C PRO A 65 -10.40 -18.23 -7.81
N GLU A 66 -11.02 -18.85 -6.83
CA GLU A 66 -11.54 -18.15 -5.67
C GLU A 66 -10.37 -17.66 -4.81
N VAL A 67 -10.38 -16.37 -4.48
CA VAL A 67 -9.37 -15.79 -3.59
C VAL A 67 -9.83 -15.95 -2.15
N LEU A 68 -9.14 -16.81 -1.41
CA LEU A 68 -9.41 -17.04 0.00
C LEU A 68 -8.54 -16.11 0.85
N PHE A 69 -9.15 -15.10 1.43
CA PHE A 69 -8.45 -14.16 2.33
C PHE A 69 -8.24 -14.70 3.75
N GLY A 70 -8.72 -15.92 4.04
CA GLY A 70 -8.69 -16.51 5.37
C GLY A 70 -9.76 -15.94 6.30
N GLU A 71 -9.53 -16.11 7.60
CA GLU A 71 -10.44 -15.58 8.63
C GLU A 71 -10.27 -14.06 8.77
N GLU A 72 -11.31 -13.39 9.24
CA GLU A 72 -11.30 -11.97 9.52
C GLU A 72 -10.18 -11.61 10.54
N GLU A 73 -9.40 -10.58 10.23
CA GLU A 73 -8.28 -10.16 11.05
C GLU A 73 -8.74 -9.30 12.22
N ASP A 74 -8.20 -9.60 13.41
CA ASP A 74 -8.36 -8.72 14.57
C ASP A 74 -7.60 -7.40 14.31
N LEU A 75 -8.26 -6.28 14.61
CA LEU A 75 -7.62 -4.96 14.54
C LEU A 75 -6.59 -4.73 15.64
N LEU A 76 -6.66 -5.49 16.74
CA LEU A 76 -5.68 -5.38 17.79
C LEU A 76 -4.34 -6.00 17.34
N PRO A 77 -3.22 -5.32 17.58
CA PRO A 77 -1.92 -5.88 17.28
C PRO A 77 -1.57 -7.01 18.25
N VAL A 78 -0.96 -8.09 17.77
CA VAL A 78 -0.44 -9.19 18.60
C VAL A 78 0.61 -8.68 19.59
N ALA A 79 1.44 -7.74 19.17
CA ALA A 79 2.40 -7.05 20.01
C ALA A 79 2.37 -5.56 19.72
N ARG A 80 2.41 -4.74 20.77
CA ARG A 80 2.44 -3.26 20.63
C ARG A 80 3.79 -2.74 20.16
N ARG A 81 4.85 -3.50 20.35
CA ARG A 81 6.22 -3.17 19.94
C ARG A 81 6.96 -4.45 19.61
N ALA A 82 7.71 -4.40 18.53
CA ALA A 82 8.66 -5.43 18.14
C ALA A 82 9.99 -4.77 17.77
N GLU A 83 11.09 -5.45 18.07
CA GLU A 83 12.45 -5.01 17.71
C GLU A 83 13.17 -6.16 17.04
N LEU A 84 13.89 -5.83 15.97
CA LEU A 84 14.70 -6.78 15.23
C LEU A 84 16.10 -6.19 15.05
N ASN A 85 17.11 -6.91 15.52
CA ASN A 85 18.51 -6.52 15.32
C ASN A 85 18.96 -6.97 13.93
N MET A 86 19.35 -6.01 13.10
CA MET A 86 19.82 -6.22 11.73
C MET A 86 21.07 -5.40 11.45
N PRO A 87 21.96 -5.85 10.54
CA PRO A 87 23.13 -5.07 10.12
C PRO A 87 22.72 -3.93 9.19
N VAL A 88 22.14 -2.88 9.76
CA VAL A 88 21.71 -1.67 9.05
C VAL A 88 22.57 -0.48 9.45
N ALA A 89 22.75 0.47 8.53
CA ALA A 89 23.57 1.66 8.77
C ALA A 89 22.91 2.65 9.76
N SER A 90 21.59 2.66 9.82
CA SER A 90 20.78 3.56 10.65
C SER A 90 19.57 2.80 11.19
N PRO A 91 19.11 3.07 12.44
CA PRO A 91 17.87 2.46 12.92
C PRO A 91 16.69 2.83 12.02
N GLN A 92 15.92 1.80 11.66
CA GLN A 92 14.68 1.94 10.88
C GLN A 92 13.50 1.70 11.82
N PHE A 93 12.38 2.34 11.53
CA PHE A 93 11.15 2.16 12.27
C PHE A 93 9.92 2.13 11.38
N LEU A 94 8.90 1.44 11.85
CA LEU A 94 7.55 1.46 11.31
C LEU A 94 6.56 1.70 12.45
N ILE A 95 5.63 2.61 12.24
CA ILE A 95 4.50 2.85 13.13
C ILE A 95 3.26 2.52 12.32
N GLY A 96 2.48 1.53 12.76
CA GLY A 96 1.33 1.04 12.02
C GLY A 96 0.05 1.06 12.83
N ALA A 97 -1.07 1.21 12.12
CA ALA A 97 -2.41 0.99 12.64
C ALA A 97 -3.21 0.14 11.66
N LYS A 98 -4.06 -0.76 12.20
CA LYS A 98 -5.05 -1.50 11.41
C LYS A 98 -6.39 -0.77 11.46
N LEU A 99 -7.10 -0.77 10.35
CA LEU A 99 -8.41 -0.17 10.19
C LEU A 99 -9.36 -1.14 9.51
N HIS A 100 -10.65 -0.99 9.78
CA HIS A 100 -11.67 -1.69 8.99
C HIS A 100 -11.77 -1.06 7.59
N PRO A 101 -11.64 -1.86 6.51
CA PRO A 101 -11.91 -1.37 5.18
C PRO A 101 -13.42 -1.16 5.00
N ALA A 102 -13.79 -0.15 4.23
CA ALA A 102 -15.15 0.01 3.77
C ALA A 102 -15.53 -1.11 2.78
N GLU A 103 -16.82 -1.25 2.46
CA GLU A 103 -17.27 -2.15 1.41
C GLU A 103 -16.58 -1.86 0.08
N LYS A 104 -16.31 -2.93 -0.68
CA LYS A 104 -15.65 -2.83 -2.00
C LYS A 104 -16.41 -1.88 -2.93
N GLY A 105 -15.68 -1.24 -3.83
CA GLY A 105 -16.22 -0.31 -4.80
C GLY A 105 -16.01 1.16 -4.39
N PRO A 106 -16.96 2.08 -4.71
CA PRO A 106 -16.79 3.52 -4.49
C PRO A 106 -16.50 3.93 -3.04
N SER A 107 -17.06 3.18 -2.06
CA SER A 107 -16.85 3.45 -0.63
C SER A 107 -15.40 3.19 -0.22
N LEU A 108 -14.84 2.07 -0.64
CA LEU A 108 -13.44 1.71 -0.39
C LEU A 108 -12.48 2.70 -1.07
N PHE A 109 -12.75 3.06 -2.32
CA PHE A 109 -11.97 4.05 -3.03
C PHE A 109 -11.98 5.42 -2.34
N ARG A 110 -13.15 5.86 -1.86
CA ARG A 110 -13.27 7.10 -1.07
C ARG A 110 -12.47 7.02 0.22
N GLN A 111 -12.53 5.89 0.94
CA GLN A 111 -11.75 5.67 2.16
C GLN A 111 -10.26 5.76 1.87
N GLN A 112 -9.78 5.09 0.82
CA GLN A 112 -8.39 5.13 0.38
C GLN A 112 -7.92 6.57 0.10
N LEU A 113 -8.68 7.32 -0.70
CA LEU A 113 -8.36 8.72 -1.01
C LEU A 113 -8.36 9.61 0.23
N THR A 114 -9.34 9.42 1.12
CA THR A 114 -9.45 10.21 2.36
C THR A 114 -8.28 9.92 3.28
N ALA A 115 -7.92 8.66 3.49
CA ALA A 115 -6.78 8.26 4.31
C ALA A 115 -5.46 8.79 3.75
N SER A 116 -5.22 8.62 2.45
CA SER A 116 -4.02 9.14 1.80
C SER A 116 -3.90 10.66 1.90
N LEU A 117 -5.02 11.39 1.74
CA LEU A 117 -5.01 12.85 1.89
C LEU A 117 -4.77 13.26 3.35
N ALA A 118 -5.42 12.59 4.31
CA ALA A 118 -5.23 12.85 5.74
C ALA A 118 -3.77 12.61 6.17
N LEU A 119 -3.15 11.53 5.72
CA LEU A 119 -1.73 11.25 6.00
C LEU A 119 -0.80 12.29 5.38
N ARG A 120 -1.05 12.73 4.17
CA ARG A 120 -0.27 13.82 3.54
C ARG A 120 -0.39 15.13 4.32
N LEU A 121 -1.56 15.42 4.86
CA LEU A 121 -1.77 16.62 5.69
C LEU A 121 -1.06 16.50 7.04
N LEU A 122 -1.12 15.31 7.66
CA LEU A 122 -0.52 15.05 8.96
C LEU A 122 1.01 14.94 8.88
N ALA A 123 1.51 14.09 8.00
CA ALA A 123 2.89 13.62 8.00
C ALA A 123 3.61 13.71 6.65
N GLY A 124 2.97 14.24 5.60
CA GLY A 124 3.61 14.41 4.30
C GLY A 124 4.74 15.43 4.34
N SER A 125 5.65 15.35 3.38
CA SER A 125 6.90 16.15 3.32
C SER A 125 6.71 17.68 3.34
N THR A 126 5.50 18.17 3.18
CA THR A 126 5.15 19.61 3.24
C THR A 126 4.32 19.94 4.48
N SER A 127 4.09 19.00 5.38
CA SER A 127 3.38 19.24 6.63
C SER A 127 4.29 19.94 7.66
N PRO A 128 3.73 20.75 8.57
CA PRO A 128 4.50 21.33 9.67
C PRO A 128 5.12 20.26 10.58
N PHE A 129 4.45 19.13 10.76
CA PHE A 129 4.96 17.99 11.53
C PHE A 129 6.23 17.42 10.91
N TYR A 130 6.22 17.12 9.61
CA TYR A 130 7.41 16.65 8.90
C TYR A 130 8.57 17.66 9.01
N SER A 131 8.30 18.95 8.74
CA SER A 131 9.32 20.00 8.75
C SER A 131 10.00 20.09 10.11
N ARG A 132 9.24 20.08 11.19
CA ARG A 132 9.75 20.10 12.57
C ARG A 132 10.66 18.90 12.86
N LEU A 133 10.19 17.68 12.58
CA LEU A 133 11.00 16.48 12.83
C LEU A 133 12.27 16.42 11.98
N TYR A 134 12.20 16.92 10.74
CA TYR A 134 13.34 16.99 9.83
C TYR A 134 14.38 18.01 10.32
N GLU A 135 13.96 19.20 10.73
CA GLU A 135 14.81 20.26 11.30
C GLU A 135 15.47 19.82 12.61
N ASP A 136 14.74 19.09 13.46
CA ASP A 136 15.27 18.48 14.70
C ASP A 136 16.22 17.30 14.42
N GLY A 137 16.34 16.87 13.15
CA GLY A 137 17.16 15.72 12.74
C GLY A 137 16.65 14.39 13.30
N LEU A 138 15.36 14.31 13.66
CA LEU A 138 14.71 13.07 14.10
C LEU A 138 14.33 12.16 12.94
N ILE A 139 14.08 12.72 11.76
CA ILE A 139 13.81 11.97 10.52
C ILE A 139 14.69 12.51 9.39
N ASN A 140 14.77 11.74 8.32
CA ASN A 140 15.39 12.15 7.07
C ASN A 140 14.42 11.97 5.89
N ARG A 141 14.90 12.05 4.65
CA ARG A 141 14.07 11.94 3.44
C ARG A 141 13.49 10.54 3.20
N SER A 142 13.90 9.53 3.96
CA SER A 142 13.32 8.20 3.90
C SER A 142 11.97 8.09 4.63
N PHE A 143 11.61 9.12 5.43
CA PHE A 143 10.34 9.12 6.14
C PHE A 143 9.18 9.30 5.16
N ASP A 144 8.25 8.36 5.24
CA ASP A 144 7.03 8.34 4.42
C ASP A 144 5.84 7.81 5.22
N ALA A 145 4.65 8.07 4.73
CA ALA A 145 3.40 7.66 5.33
C ALA A 145 2.43 7.20 4.24
N ASP A 146 1.92 5.98 4.38
CA ASP A 146 1.00 5.38 3.41
C ASP A 146 -0.19 4.70 4.08
N ALA A 147 -1.28 4.57 3.33
CA ALA A 147 -2.48 3.85 3.70
C ALA A 147 -2.90 2.91 2.58
N ASP A 148 -3.15 1.65 2.92
CA ASP A 148 -3.61 0.63 1.97
C ASP A 148 -4.82 -0.12 2.52
N PHE A 149 -5.85 -0.24 1.68
CA PHE A 149 -7.09 -0.96 1.97
C PHE A 149 -7.35 -2.10 0.97
N SER A 150 -6.34 -2.45 0.17
CA SER A 150 -6.50 -3.38 -0.97
C SER A 150 -6.63 -4.86 -0.55
N THR A 151 -6.14 -5.24 0.60
CA THR A 151 -5.96 -6.63 1.02
C THR A 151 -7.04 -7.18 1.97
N GLY A 152 -8.18 -6.49 2.10
CA GLY A 152 -9.26 -6.91 3.01
C GLY A 152 -9.05 -6.45 4.45
N VAL A 153 -7.92 -5.84 4.77
CA VAL A 153 -7.64 -5.10 6.00
C VAL A 153 -7.10 -3.72 5.64
N GLY A 154 -7.56 -2.69 6.33
CA GLY A 154 -6.97 -1.36 6.18
C GLY A 154 -5.69 -1.26 7.00
N THR A 155 -4.62 -0.75 6.40
CA THR A 155 -3.36 -0.46 7.09
C THR A 155 -2.96 0.99 6.87
N VAL A 156 -2.49 1.62 7.93
CA VAL A 156 -1.80 2.91 7.89
C VAL A 156 -0.41 2.68 8.44
N ILE A 157 0.61 3.05 7.68
CA ILE A 157 2.00 2.85 8.05
C ILE A 157 2.76 4.15 7.85
N LEU A 158 3.49 4.57 8.89
CA LEU A 158 4.49 5.62 8.83
C LEU A 158 5.85 4.98 9.12
N GLY A 159 6.87 5.34 8.38
CA GLY A 159 8.17 4.73 8.59
C GLY A 159 9.32 5.51 7.99
N GLY A 160 10.52 5.08 8.31
CA GLY A 160 11.74 5.68 7.83
C GLY A 160 12.92 5.38 8.74
N GLU A 161 13.98 6.15 8.58
CA GLU A 161 15.15 6.12 9.45
C GLU A 161 15.08 7.19 10.52
N SER A 162 15.46 6.83 11.74
CA SER A 162 15.55 7.77 12.87
C SER A 162 16.60 7.33 13.86
N ARG A 163 17.36 8.28 14.38
CA ARG A 163 18.24 8.03 15.53
C ARG A 163 17.47 7.77 16.84
N ASP A 164 16.22 8.23 16.92
CA ASP A 164 15.33 8.03 18.06
C ASP A 164 13.88 7.79 17.60
N PRO A 165 13.54 6.55 17.23
CA PRO A 165 12.18 6.16 16.87
C PRO A 165 11.14 6.42 17.96
N GLY A 166 11.56 6.38 19.23
CA GLY A 166 10.68 6.65 20.36
C GLY A 166 10.21 8.10 20.41
N ALA A 167 11.13 9.04 20.15
CA ALA A 167 10.81 10.46 20.05
C ALA A 167 9.87 10.76 18.85
N VAL A 168 10.08 10.10 17.70
CA VAL A 168 9.18 10.24 16.56
C VAL A 168 7.77 9.75 16.89
N PHE A 169 7.65 8.61 17.58
CA PHE A 169 6.35 8.08 18.00
C PHE A 169 5.64 8.99 19.03
N ALA A 170 6.39 9.58 19.98
CA ALA A 170 5.85 10.55 20.92
C ALA A 170 5.33 11.79 20.20
N ALA A 171 6.12 12.37 19.31
CA ALA A 171 5.75 13.52 18.52
C ALA A 171 4.52 13.26 17.62
N LEU A 172 4.40 12.04 17.06
CA LEU A 172 3.22 11.67 16.27
C LEU A 172 1.95 11.64 17.13
N LYS A 173 2.03 11.14 18.38
CA LYS A 173 0.88 11.15 19.29
C LYS A 173 0.46 12.56 19.68
N GLU A 174 1.42 13.43 19.92
CA GLU A 174 1.17 14.84 20.21
C GLU A 174 0.51 15.55 19.03
N GLU A 175 1.01 15.31 17.82
CA GLU A 175 0.44 15.89 16.60
C GLU A 175 -0.97 15.35 16.32
N ALA A 176 -1.22 14.05 16.53
CA ALA A 176 -2.55 13.48 16.43
C ALA A 176 -3.53 14.11 17.43
N ALA A 177 -3.11 14.29 18.68
CA ALA A 177 -3.93 14.95 19.70
C ALA A 177 -4.19 16.43 19.36
N ARG A 178 -3.20 17.13 18.82
CA ARG A 178 -3.39 18.52 18.33
C ARG A 178 -4.41 18.59 17.20
N VAL A 179 -4.30 17.68 16.22
CA VAL A 179 -5.26 17.64 15.09
C VAL A 179 -6.68 17.30 15.56
N ASP A 180 -6.81 16.43 16.54
CA ASP A 180 -8.12 16.09 17.14
C ASP A 180 -8.77 17.30 17.81
N GLN A 181 -8.00 18.16 18.45
CA GLN A 181 -8.48 19.35 19.16
C GLN A 181 -8.70 20.56 18.24
N GLU A 182 -7.77 20.83 17.34
CA GLU A 182 -7.69 22.05 16.54
C GLU A 182 -8.19 21.86 15.09
N GLY A 183 -8.26 20.59 14.65
CA GLY A 183 -8.54 20.25 13.27
C GLY A 183 -7.33 20.36 12.35
N LEU A 184 -7.55 20.13 11.07
CA LEU A 184 -6.55 20.23 10.01
C LEU A 184 -6.52 21.65 9.43
N ASP A 185 -5.36 22.11 8.99
CA ASP A 185 -5.21 23.38 8.29
C ASP A 185 -5.98 23.37 6.94
N ALA A 186 -7.03 24.19 6.87
CA ALA A 186 -7.89 24.29 5.70
C ALA A 186 -7.13 24.78 4.43
N LYS A 187 -6.12 25.66 4.59
CA LYS A 187 -5.32 26.13 3.44
C LYS A 187 -4.40 25.03 2.92
N LEU A 188 -3.79 24.28 3.83
CA LEU A 188 -2.98 23.11 3.48
C LEU A 188 -3.85 22.04 2.80
N PHE A 189 -5.04 21.79 3.32
CA PHE A 189 -6.01 20.87 2.72
C PHE A 189 -6.34 21.22 1.27
N GLU A 190 -6.74 22.47 1.00
CA GLU A 190 -7.06 22.90 -0.37
C GLU A 190 -5.85 22.81 -1.31
N ARG A 191 -4.66 23.10 -0.82
CA ARG A 191 -3.41 22.96 -1.60
C ARG A 191 -3.13 21.48 -1.93
N MET A 192 -3.23 20.57 -0.95
CA MET A 192 -3.00 19.14 -1.13
C MET A 192 -4.03 18.51 -2.06
N LYS A 193 -5.28 18.89 -1.93
CA LYS A 193 -6.35 18.46 -2.83
C LYS A 193 -6.07 18.85 -4.29
N LYS A 194 -5.69 20.11 -4.53
CA LYS A 194 -5.29 20.57 -5.88
C LYS A 194 -4.07 19.81 -6.41
N ALA A 195 -3.06 19.58 -5.57
CA ALA A 195 -1.87 18.82 -5.95
C ALA A 195 -2.22 17.37 -6.30
N GLY A 196 -3.11 16.73 -5.54
CA GLY A 196 -3.60 15.37 -5.83
C GLY A 196 -4.33 15.28 -7.16
N ILE A 197 -5.22 16.22 -7.46
CA ILE A 197 -5.91 16.30 -8.76
C ILE A 197 -4.89 16.49 -9.89
N GLY A 198 -3.94 17.41 -9.74
CA GLY A 198 -2.91 17.63 -10.75
C GLY A 198 -2.01 16.42 -10.98
N SER A 199 -1.72 15.63 -9.94
CA SER A 199 -0.97 14.37 -10.07
C SER A 199 -1.78 13.30 -10.80
N ALA A 200 -3.08 13.19 -10.50
CA ALA A 200 -3.95 12.24 -11.19
C ALA A 200 -4.08 12.57 -12.68
N LEU A 201 -4.24 13.85 -13.02
CA LEU A 201 -4.31 14.28 -14.43
C LEU A 201 -3.03 13.97 -15.20
N ARG A 202 -1.85 14.23 -14.62
CA ARG A 202 -0.57 13.87 -15.26
C ARG A 202 -0.36 12.36 -15.41
N GLY A 203 -0.94 11.55 -14.55
CA GLY A 203 -0.89 10.08 -14.67
C GLY A 203 -1.82 9.51 -15.75
N MET A 204 -2.68 10.34 -16.35
CA MET A 204 -3.58 9.97 -17.45
C MET A 204 -3.03 10.38 -18.83
N GLU A 205 -1.97 11.16 -18.88
CA GLU A 205 -1.24 11.52 -20.12
C GLU A 205 -0.19 10.46 -20.46
#